data_f151494db95d49d5be01ddee12550635
#
_entry.id   f151494db95d49d5be01ddee12550635
#
_cell.length_a   1.000
_cell.length_b   1.000
_cell.length_c   1.000
_cell.angle_alpha   90.00
_cell.angle_beta   90.00
_cell.angle_gamma   90.00
#
_symmetry.space_group_name_H-M   'P 1'
#
loop_
_entity.id
_entity.type
_entity.pdbx_description
1 polymer ?
#
loop_
_entity_poly.entity_id
_entity_poly.type
_entity_poly.pdbx_seq_one_letter_code
_entity_poly.pdbx_strand_id
1 'polypeptide(L)'
;RLPAEKDLAEQFNIGRMAVREALRSLEAAGLVEARTGINGGFFIHSGKTTAMTQNVQDLVSLGQLSISNVTEARIELMTVAIRLACQRATAEELDSIEEDITHHTNLFKNGRGSRNTKSVIEFYRLIARATHNEVIVMMVDSLSEIIRALLAQVNPEPRKDIMQVRRKVLALIRERDAAGAGVAMALHLRNVSKYLESENRKKA
;
A
#
# COMPACT_ATOMS: atom_id res chain seq x y z
N ARG A 1 8.19 2.52 -22.62
CA ARG A 1 7.17 2.27 -23.64
C ARG A 1 7.57 1.07 -24.48
N LEU A 2 6.63 0.15 -24.77
CA LEU A 2 6.85 -0.93 -25.73
C LEU A 2 6.76 -0.41 -27.18
N PRO A 3 7.38 -1.12 -28.14
CA PRO A 3 7.17 -0.86 -29.57
C PRO A 3 5.68 -0.97 -29.95
N ALA A 4 5.28 -0.38 -31.07
CA ALA A 4 3.89 -0.49 -31.52
C ALA A 4 3.53 -1.95 -31.88
N GLU A 5 2.23 -2.31 -31.79
CA GLU A 5 1.76 -3.67 -32.13
C GLU A 5 2.24 -4.15 -33.49
N LYS A 6 2.36 -3.23 -34.47
CA LYS A 6 2.88 -3.53 -35.82
C LYS A 6 4.34 -3.93 -35.76
N ASP A 7 5.15 -3.17 -35.04
CA ASP A 7 6.60 -3.38 -34.98
C ASP A 7 6.92 -4.68 -34.21
N LEU A 8 6.15 -4.96 -33.15
CA LEU A 8 6.24 -6.24 -32.42
C LEU A 8 5.86 -7.43 -33.31
N ALA A 9 4.79 -7.30 -34.12
CA ALA A 9 4.36 -8.33 -35.03
C ALA A 9 5.44 -8.64 -36.08
N GLU A 10 6.09 -7.63 -36.63
CA GLU A 10 7.22 -7.75 -37.56
C GLU A 10 8.45 -8.36 -36.86
N GLN A 11 8.80 -7.86 -35.65
CA GLN A 11 9.96 -8.33 -34.89
C GLN A 11 9.88 -9.81 -34.52
N PHE A 12 8.68 -10.27 -34.12
CA PHE A 12 8.46 -11.65 -33.71
C PHE A 12 7.96 -12.57 -34.84
N ASN A 13 7.76 -12.03 -36.05
CA ASN A 13 7.22 -12.75 -37.20
C ASN A 13 5.89 -13.46 -36.90
N ILE A 14 4.95 -12.76 -36.25
CA ILE A 14 3.62 -13.26 -35.86
C ILE A 14 2.53 -12.28 -36.30
N GLY A 15 1.29 -12.74 -36.30
CA GLY A 15 0.14 -11.90 -36.64
C GLY A 15 -0.12 -10.81 -35.58
N ARG A 16 -0.59 -9.61 -36.01
CA ARG A 16 -0.95 -8.50 -35.10
C ARG A 16 -2.00 -8.90 -34.05
N MET A 17 -2.92 -9.81 -34.39
CA MET A 17 -3.91 -10.30 -33.44
C MET A 17 -3.26 -11.07 -32.29
N ALA A 18 -2.26 -11.92 -32.60
CA ALA A 18 -1.52 -12.65 -31.58
C ALA A 18 -0.73 -11.69 -30.64
N VAL A 19 -0.11 -10.64 -31.20
CA VAL A 19 0.55 -9.60 -30.40
C VAL A 19 -0.45 -8.92 -29.46
N ARG A 20 -1.64 -8.55 -29.98
CA ARG A 20 -2.68 -7.89 -29.19
C ARG A 20 -3.17 -8.75 -28.05
N GLU A 21 -3.42 -10.04 -28.28
CA GLU A 21 -3.82 -10.97 -27.24
C GLU A 21 -2.72 -11.21 -26.20
N ALA A 22 -1.46 -11.28 -26.63
CA ALA A 22 -0.32 -11.34 -25.71
C ALA A 22 -0.23 -10.08 -24.83
N LEU A 23 -0.37 -8.87 -25.43
CA LEU A 23 -0.35 -7.62 -24.69
C LEU A 23 -1.51 -7.51 -23.71
N ARG A 24 -2.73 -7.96 -24.08
CA ARG A 24 -3.87 -8.04 -23.15
C ARG A 24 -3.62 -9.01 -21.99
N SER A 25 -3.02 -10.15 -22.27
CA SER A 25 -2.65 -11.12 -21.24
C SER A 25 -1.61 -10.52 -20.27
N LEU A 26 -0.61 -9.78 -20.79
CA LEU A 26 0.37 -9.08 -19.97
C LEU A 26 -0.25 -7.93 -19.18
N GLU A 27 -1.25 -7.23 -19.73
CA GLU A 27 -2.01 -6.18 -19.05
C GLU A 27 -2.85 -6.79 -17.92
N ALA A 28 -3.56 -7.89 -18.17
CA ALA A 28 -4.31 -8.62 -17.15
C ALA A 28 -3.40 -9.13 -16.02
N ALA A 29 -2.17 -9.54 -16.34
CA ALA A 29 -1.16 -9.93 -15.37
C ALA A 29 -0.51 -8.71 -14.64
N GLY A 30 -0.86 -7.47 -15.03
CA GLY A 30 -0.30 -6.26 -14.43
C GLY A 30 1.16 -5.97 -14.79
N LEU A 31 1.69 -6.59 -15.84
CA LEU A 31 3.06 -6.40 -16.32
C LEU A 31 3.20 -5.20 -17.28
N VAL A 32 2.12 -4.86 -17.96
CA VAL A 32 2.02 -3.70 -18.83
C VAL A 32 0.74 -2.92 -18.55
N GLU A 33 0.71 -1.66 -18.94
CA GLU A 33 -0.50 -0.83 -18.94
C GLU A 33 -0.75 -0.22 -20.32
N ALA A 34 -2.00 -0.21 -20.76
CA ALA A 34 -2.40 0.50 -21.96
C ALA A 34 -2.71 1.96 -21.62
N ARG A 35 -2.13 2.89 -22.37
CA ARG A 35 -2.43 4.32 -22.29
C ARG A 35 -3.02 4.79 -23.62
N THR A 36 -4.13 5.52 -23.57
CA THR A 36 -4.83 6.08 -24.73
C THR A 36 -4.31 7.47 -25.09
N GLY A 37 -4.59 7.92 -26.32
CA GLY A 37 -4.23 9.26 -26.82
C GLY A 37 -3.03 9.27 -27.75
N ILE A 38 -2.62 10.48 -28.21
CA ILE A 38 -1.54 10.69 -29.21
C ILE A 38 -0.21 10.08 -28.78
N ASN A 39 0.10 10.09 -27.47
CA ASN A 39 1.27 9.45 -26.88
C ASN A 39 0.93 8.08 -26.25
N GLY A 40 -0.18 7.48 -26.65
CA GLY A 40 -0.66 6.20 -26.16
C GLY A 40 0.24 5.02 -26.53
N GLY A 41 -0.17 3.85 -26.15
CA GLY A 41 0.54 2.58 -26.38
C GLY A 41 0.66 1.76 -25.11
N PHE A 42 1.41 0.66 -25.18
CA PHE A 42 1.68 -0.18 -24.03
C PHE A 42 2.99 0.24 -23.35
N PHE A 43 2.93 0.30 -22.02
CA PHE A 43 4.07 0.67 -21.18
C PHE A 43 4.34 -0.45 -20.19
N ILE A 44 5.61 -0.73 -19.94
CA ILE A 44 5.97 -1.65 -18.85
C ILE A 44 5.46 -1.02 -17.55
N HIS A 45 4.71 -1.81 -16.79
CA HIS A 45 4.15 -1.35 -15.52
C HIS A 45 5.29 -1.18 -14.52
N SER A 46 5.48 0.02 -13.97
CA SER A 46 6.52 0.29 -12.98
C SER A 46 6.08 -0.18 -11.58
N GLY A 47 5.98 -1.52 -11.41
CA GLY A 47 5.89 -2.13 -10.07
C GLY A 47 4.68 -1.78 -9.21
N LYS A 48 3.58 -1.24 -9.78
CA LYS A 48 2.35 -1.08 -9.00
C LYS A 48 1.68 -2.45 -8.86
N THR A 49 1.50 -2.86 -7.63
CA THR A 49 0.91 -4.14 -7.19
C THR A 49 -0.60 -4.28 -7.45
N THR A 50 -1.11 -3.62 -8.51
CA THR A 50 -2.54 -3.50 -8.78
C THR A 50 -3.23 -4.87 -8.91
N ALA A 51 -2.65 -5.81 -9.64
CA ALA A 51 -3.26 -7.13 -9.85
C ALA A 51 -3.32 -7.95 -8.55
N MET A 52 -2.22 -8.01 -7.78
CA MET A 52 -2.19 -8.71 -6.50
C MET A 52 -3.16 -8.07 -5.49
N THR A 53 -3.17 -6.75 -5.41
CA THR A 53 -4.07 -6.00 -4.53
C THR A 53 -5.53 -6.27 -4.91
N GLN A 54 -5.86 -6.23 -6.20
CA GLN A 54 -7.21 -6.48 -6.68
C GLN A 54 -7.67 -7.90 -6.35
N ASN A 55 -6.85 -8.91 -6.62
CA ASN A 55 -7.19 -10.31 -6.32
C ASN A 55 -7.52 -10.51 -4.83
N VAL A 56 -6.71 -9.94 -3.91
CA VAL A 56 -6.97 -10.06 -2.48
C VAL A 56 -8.23 -9.26 -2.07
N GLN A 57 -8.46 -8.07 -2.64
CA GLN A 57 -9.69 -7.30 -2.41
C GLN A 57 -10.94 -8.07 -2.84
N ASP A 58 -10.90 -8.72 -4.01
CA ASP A 58 -12.00 -9.52 -4.52
C ASP A 58 -12.28 -10.71 -3.59
N LEU A 59 -11.24 -11.41 -3.12
CA LEU A 59 -11.39 -12.52 -2.16
C LEU A 59 -11.96 -12.05 -0.81
N VAL A 60 -11.57 -10.88 -0.32
CA VAL A 60 -12.17 -10.28 0.89
C VAL A 60 -13.63 -9.93 0.64
N SER A 61 -13.94 -9.32 -0.51
CA SER A 61 -15.32 -8.93 -0.88
C SER A 61 -16.25 -10.14 -1.04
N LEU A 62 -15.70 -11.27 -1.52
CA LEU A 62 -16.42 -12.55 -1.64
C LEU A 62 -16.51 -13.31 -0.31
N GLY A 63 -15.96 -12.76 0.80
CA GLY A 63 -15.95 -13.42 2.11
C GLY A 63 -15.01 -14.62 2.23
N GLN A 64 -14.15 -14.86 1.23
CA GLN A 64 -13.17 -15.95 1.24
C GLN A 64 -11.94 -15.65 2.11
N LEU A 65 -11.64 -14.36 2.33
CA LEU A 65 -10.61 -13.90 3.26
C LEU A 65 -11.23 -12.96 4.30
N SER A 66 -10.89 -13.16 5.56
CA SER A 66 -11.35 -12.29 6.63
C SER A 66 -10.45 -11.05 6.78
N ILE A 67 -11.01 -9.95 7.30
CA ILE A 67 -10.25 -8.76 7.69
C ILE A 67 -9.17 -9.13 8.71
N SER A 68 -9.46 -10.10 9.58
CA SER A 68 -8.51 -10.61 10.59
C SER A 68 -7.28 -11.24 9.93
N ASN A 69 -7.46 -12.09 8.90
CA ASN A 69 -6.33 -12.69 8.15
C ASN A 69 -5.43 -11.62 7.51
N VAL A 70 -6.04 -10.61 6.87
CA VAL A 70 -5.30 -9.48 6.28
C VAL A 70 -4.54 -8.70 7.35
N THR A 71 -5.16 -8.49 8.52
CA THR A 71 -4.55 -7.77 9.63
C THR A 71 -3.38 -8.53 10.24
N GLU A 72 -3.51 -9.84 10.43
CA GLU A 72 -2.42 -10.70 10.91
C GLU A 72 -1.22 -10.63 9.97
N ALA A 73 -1.43 -10.83 8.67
CA ALA A 73 -0.37 -10.73 7.67
C ALA A 73 0.31 -9.35 7.68
N ARG A 74 -0.47 -8.25 7.85
CA ARG A 74 0.09 -6.90 7.97
C ARG A 74 0.94 -6.71 9.22
N ILE A 75 0.53 -7.26 10.36
CA ILE A 75 1.27 -7.16 11.61
C ILE A 75 2.63 -7.83 11.45
N GLU A 76 2.68 -9.05 10.94
CA GLU A 76 3.92 -9.79 10.75
C GLU A 76 4.84 -9.07 9.74
N LEU A 77 4.30 -8.65 8.61
CA LEU A 77 5.07 -7.94 7.59
C LEU A 77 5.62 -6.60 8.09
N MET A 78 4.80 -5.81 8.81
CA MET A 78 5.24 -4.53 9.39
C MET A 78 6.26 -4.73 10.50
N THR A 79 6.19 -5.81 11.28
CA THR A 79 7.20 -6.16 12.29
C THR A 79 8.55 -6.44 11.62
N VAL A 80 8.55 -7.19 10.51
CA VAL A 80 9.77 -7.41 9.70
C VAL A 80 10.27 -6.08 9.10
N ALA A 81 9.39 -5.27 8.53
CA ALA A 81 9.75 -3.98 7.94
C ALA A 81 10.38 -3.03 8.97
N ILE A 82 9.78 -2.90 10.16
CA ILE A 82 10.30 -2.08 11.27
C ILE A 82 11.68 -2.57 11.72
N ARG A 83 11.86 -3.89 11.89
CA ARG A 83 13.15 -4.45 12.27
C ARG A 83 14.26 -4.10 11.27
N LEU A 84 13.96 -4.19 9.97
CA LEU A 84 14.89 -3.83 8.91
C LEU A 84 15.11 -2.32 8.81
N ALA A 85 14.07 -1.51 8.97
CA ALA A 85 14.18 -0.06 9.01
C ALA A 85 15.04 0.41 10.20
N CYS A 86 14.90 -0.21 11.38
CA CYS A 86 15.78 0.05 12.51
C CYS A 86 17.28 -0.23 12.22
N GLN A 87 17.58 -1.11 11.26
CA GLN A 87 18.95 -1.43 10.88
C GLN A 87 19.47 -0.55 9.75
N ARG A 88 18.63 -0.12 8.83
CA ARG A 88 19.02 0.40 7.50
C ARG A 88 18.62 1.85 7.25
N ALA A 89 17.56 2.34 7.93
CA ALA A 89 17.04 3.68 7.67
C ALA A 89 18.11 4.75 7.82
N THR A 90 18.17 5.65 6.84
CA THR A 90 18.98 6.86 6.90
C THR A 90 18.27 7.95 7.71
N ALA A 91 18.99 9.01 8.09
CA ALA A 91 18.40 10.15 8.79
C ALA A 91 17.34 10.83 7.93
N GLU A 92 17.60 11.02 6.65
CA GLU A 92 16.71 11.67 5.68
C GLU A 92 15.40 10.88 5.49
N GLU A 93 15.48 9.56 5.50
CA GLU A 93 14.29 8.70 5.42
C GLU A 93 13.42 8.82 6.68
N LEU A 94 14.04 8.87 7.85
CA LEU A 94 13.33 9.08 9.12
C LEU A 94 12.72 10.48 9.20
N ASP A 95 13.39 11.49 8.67
CA ASP A 95 12.87 12.86 8.58
C ASP A 95 11.67 12.93 7.61
N SER A 96 11.70 12.21 6.49
CA SER A 96 10.56 12.10 5.59
C SER A 96 9.32 11.48 6.26
N ILE A 97 9.51 10.49 7.14
CA ILE A 97 8.40 9.94 7.95
C ILE A 97 7.85 10.99 8.92
N GLU A 98 8.72 11.81 9.53
CA GLU A 98 8.30 12.86 10.45
C GLU A 98 7.55 13.99 9.74
N GLU A 99 7.97 14.34 8.51
CA GLU A 99 7.29 15.31 7.65
C GLU A 99 5.87 14.83 7.30
N ASP A 100 5.70 13.55 6.93
CA ASP A 100 4.37 12.95 6.69
C ASP A 100 3.47 13.07 7.93
N ILE A 101 3.97 12.70 9.11
CA ILE A 101 3.22 12.80 10.37
C ILE A 101 2.85 14.25 10.68
N THR A 102 3.77 15.18 10.48
CA THR A 102 3.58 16.61 10.76
C THR A 102 2.58 17.22 9.80
N HIS A 103 2.70 16.93 8.51
CA HIS A 103 1.74 17.34 7.48
C HIS A 103 0.31 16.93 7.85
N HIS A 104 0.11 15.64 8.17
CA HIS A 104 -1.21 15.13 8.53
C HIS A 104 -1.74 15.68 9.87
N THR A 105 -0.85 15.93 10.83
CA THR A 105 -1.21 16.59 12.09
C THR A 105 -1.74 18.00 11.85
N ASN A 106 -1.11 18.76 10.94
CA ASN A 106 -1.52 20.12 10.60
C ASN A 106 -2.85 20.14 9.83
N LEU A 107 -3.03 19.23 8.88
CA LEU A 107 -4.32 19.06 8.19
C LEU A 107 -5.45 18.76 9.19
N PHE A 108 -5.18 17.93 10.18
CA PHE A 108 -6.15 17.60 11.22
C PHE A 108 -6.52 18.83 12.09
N LYS A 109 -5.52 19.60 12.56
CA LYS A 109 -5.74 20.79 13.37
C LYS A 109 -6.56 21.85 12.64
N ASN A 110 -6.41 21.97 11.33
CA ASN A 110 -7.11 22.94 10.48
C ASN A 110 -8.50 22.48 10.04
N GLY A 111 -9.07 21.44 10.65
CA GLY A 111 -10.38 20.89 10.28
C GLY A 111 -10.39 20.23 8.89
N ARG A 112 -9.23 20.14 8.23
CA ARG A 112 -9.02 19.48 6.94
C ARG A 112 -8.51 18.05 7.11
N GLY A 113 -8.61 17.50 8.32
CA GLY A 113 -8.30 16.11 8.62
C GLY A 113 -9.04 15.24 7.61
N SER A 114 -8.28 14.73 6.65
CA SER A 114 -8.82 14.06 5.50
C SER A 114 -9.47 12.75 5.95
N ARG A 115 -10.75 12.58 5.62
CA ARG A 115 -11.36 11.26 5.45
C ARG A 115 -10.68 10.52 4.29
N ASN A 116 -9.72 11.18 3.60
CA ASN A 116 -9.00 10.63 2.48
C ASN A 116 -7.99 9.60 2.99
N THR A 117 -8.36 8.36 2.80
CA THR A 117 -7.59 7.18 3.18
C THR A 117 -6.25 7.03 2.45
N LYS A 118 -5.96 7.83 1.41
CA LYS A 118 -4.64 7.82 0.74
C LYS A 118 -3.50 8.21 1.68
N SER A 119 -3.75 9.14 2.58
CA SER A 119 -2.76 9.57 3.57
C SER A 119 -2.48 8.51 4.65
N VAL A 120 -3.38 7.55 4.82
CA VAL A 120 -3.22 6.49 5.81
C VAL A 120 -2.12 5.52 5.40
N ILE A 121 -1.86 5.37 4.11
CA ILE A 121 -0.92 4.37 3.56
C ILE A 121 0.51 4.87 3.57
N GLU A 122 0.73 6.17 3.34
CA GLU A 122 2.08 6.71 3.10
C GLU A 122 3.02 6.46 4.28
N PHE A 123 2.54 6.58 5.50
CA PHE A 123 3.32 6.25 6.69
C PHE A 123 3.89 4.82 6.68
N TYR A 124 3.10 3.83 6.32
CA TYR A 124 3.56 2.43 6.26
C TYR A 124 4.51 2.22 5.09
N ARG A 125 4.25 2.88 3.96
CA ARG A 125 5.11 2.85 2.76
C ARG A 125 6.49 3.43 3.05
N LEU A 126 6.57 4.56 3.74
CA LEU A 126 7.84 5.18 4.11
C LEU A 126 8.67 4.27 5.02
N ILE A 127 8.05 3.60 6.01
CA ILE A 127 8.74 2.60 6.83
C ILE A 127 9.21 1.42 5.97
N ALA A 128 8.39 0.95 5.03
CA ALA A 128 8.76 -0.14 4.15
C ALA A 128 9.92 0.25 3.21
N ARG A 129 9.95 1.47 2.67
CA ARG A 129 11.06 1.99 1.86
C ARG A 129 12.38 2.02 2.62
N ALA A 130 12.34 2.41 3.89
CA ALA A 130 13.51 2.40 4.77
C ALA A 130 14.07 0.98 5.05
N THR A 131 13.42 -0.08 4.56
CA THR A 131 13.98 -1.44 4.54
C THR A 131 14.99 -1.66 3.43
N HIS A 132 15.01 -0.80 2.39
CA HIS A 132 15.75 -0.95 1.14
C HIS A 132 15.48 -2.30 0.45
N ASN A 133 14.22 -2.78 0.54
CA ASN A 133 13.77 -4.03 -0.09
C ASN A 133 12.44 -3.81 -0.81
N GLU A 134 12.50 -3.71 -2.15
CA GLU A 134 11.36 -3.43 -3.00
C GLU A 134 10.23 -4.47 -2.89
N VAL A 135 10.56 -5.73 -2.57
CA VAL A 135 9.54 -6.78 -2.38
C VAL A 135 8.74 -6.51 -1.10
N ILE A 136 9.41 -6.08 -0.01
CA ILE A 136 8.72 -5.68 1.23
C ILE A 136 7.85 -4.45 0.97
N VAL A 137 8.36 -3.45 0.25
CA VAL A 137 7.57 -2.26 -0.14
C VAL A 137 6.30 -2.68 -0.89
N MET A 138 6.45 -3.54 -1.89
CA MET A 138 5.36 -4.06 -2.70
C MET A 138 4.29 -4.76 -1.87
N MET A 139 4.70 -5.62 -0.94
CA MET A 139 3.79 -6.36 -0.06
C MET A 139 3.07 -5.44 0.93
N VAL A 140 3.79 -4.50 1.55
CA VAL A 140 3.19 -3.50 2.46
C VAL A 140 2.19 -2.62 1.74
N ASP A 141 2.50 -2.17 0.52
CA ASP A 141 1.61 -1.38 -0.30
C ASP A 141 0.33 -2.15 -0.64
N SER A 142 0.46 -3.40 -1.10
CA SER A 142 -0.69 -4.24 -1.45
C SER A 142 -1.65 -4.43 -0.28
N LEU A 143 -1.13 -4.86 0.88
CA LEU A 143 -1.97 -5.08 2.06
C LEU A 143 -2.55 -3.77 2.62
N SER A 144 -1.83 -2.64 2.47
CA SER A 144 -2.32 -1.34 2.90
C SER A 144 -3.44 -0.82 2.01
N GLU A 145 -3.36 -1.02 0.68
CA GLU A 145 -4.42 -0.64 -0.26
C GLU A 145 -5.73 -1.41 0.01
N ILE A 146 -5.65 -2.69 0.41
CA ILE A 146 -6.83 -3.47 0.79
C ILE A 146 -7.54 -2.82 1.97
N ILE A 147 -6.80 -2.49 3.03
CA ILE A 147 -7.37 -1.83 4.21
C ILE A 147 -7.89 -0.43 3.86
N ARG A 148 -7.20 0.30 2.97
CA ARG A 148 -7.68 1.60 2.49
C ARG A 148 -9.05 1.48 1.81
N ALA A 149 -9.21 0.49 0.93
CA ALA A 149 -10.48 0.27 0.25
C ALA A 149 -11.61 -0.04 1.24
N LEU A 150 -11.34 -0.88 2.25
CA LEU A 150 -12.30 -1.19 3.31
C LEU A 150 -12.64 0.06 4.16
N LEU A 151 -11.63 0.85 4.54
CA LEU A 151 -11.83 2.11 5.27
C LEU A 151 -12.65 3.12 4.45
N ALA A 152 -12.43 3.18 3.13
CA ALA A 152 -13.19 4.08 2.25
C ALA A 152 -14.70 3.76 2.23
N GLN A 153 -15.08 2.49 2.34
CA GLN A 153 -16.47 2.06 2.42
C GLN A 153 -17.13 2.46 3.73
N VAL A 154 -16.37 2.51 4.82
CA VAL A 154 -16.84 2.86 6.17
C VAL A 154 -16.86 4.38 6.36
N ASN A 155 -16.10 5.14 5.58
CA ASN A 155 -15.93 6.60 5.70
C ASN A 155 -15.62 7.05 7.14
N PRO A 156 -14.50 6.57 7.73
CA PRO A 156 -14.19 6.73 9.14
C PRO A 156 -13.98 8.21 9.50
N GLU A 157 -14.32 8.58 10.71
CA GLU A 157 -13.95 9.87 11.23
C GLU A 157 -12.44 9.95 11.51
N PRO A 158 -11.82 11.14 11.25
CA PRO A 158 -10.41 11.34 11.56
C PRO A 158 -10.13 11.18 13.06
N ARG A 159 -9.13 10.37 13.43
CA ARG A 159 -8.79 10.06 14.82
C ARG A 159 -7.45 10.70 15.22
N LYS A 160 -7.47 11.46 16.32
CA LYS A 160 -6.27 12.15 16.86
C LYS A 160 -5.18 11.18 17.36
N ASP A 161 -5.60 10.05 17.92
CA ASP A 161 -4.72 9.03 18.50
C ASP A 161 -3.80 8.38 17.46
N ILE A 162 -4.21 8.34 16.20
CA ILE A 162 -3.38 7.78 15.12
C ILE A 162 -2.04 8.51 14.99
N MET A 163 -2.05 9.84 15.06
CA MET A 163 -0.80 10.62 14.94
C MET A 163 0.11 10.44 16.15
N GLN A 164 -0.45 10.22 17.35
CA GLN A 164 0.34 9.90 18.54
C GLN A 164 1.04 8.55 18.41
N VAL A 165 0.33 7.54 17.91
CA VAL A 165 0.91 6.20 17.69
C VAL A 165 2.02 6.27 16.63
N ARG A 166 1.81 6.99 15.52
CA ARG A 166 2.83 7.15 14.48
C ARG A 166 4.10 7.79 15.01
N ARG A 167 3.97 8.87 15.82
CA ARG A 167 5.13 9.51 16.48
C ARG A 167 5.85 8.54 17.41
N LYS A 168 5.10 7.77 18.20
CA LYS A 168 5.69 6.74 19.08
C LYS A 168 6.48 5.72 18.30
N VAL A 169 5.92 5.18 17.21
CA VAL A 169 6.61 4.22 16.36
C VAL A 169 7.88 4.83 15.75
N LEU A 170 7.80 6.06 15.22
CA LEU A 170 8.96 6.73 14.65
C LEU A 170 10.06 6.98 15.70
N ALA A 171 9.70 7.42 16.90
CA ALA A 171 10.66 7.64 18.00
C ALA A 171 11.43 6.34 18.32
N LEU A 172 10.70 5.22 18.46
CA LEU A 172 11.30 3.91 18.72
C LEU A 172 12.19 3.43 17.55
N ILE A 173 11.82 3.72 16.30
CA ILE A 173 12.68 3.41 15.14
C ILE A 173 13.96 4.26 15.18
N ARG A 174 13.89 5.55 15.54
CA ARG A 174 15.06 6.43 15.73
C ARG A 174 15.99 5.91 16.82
N GLU A 175 15.43 5.38 17.91
CA GLU A 175 16.15 4.74 19.01
C GLU A 175 16.65 3.33 18.66
N ARG A 176 16.34 2.82 17.45
CA ARG A 176 16.65 1.45 17.00
C ARG A 176 15.99 0.36 17.87
N ASP A 177 14.95 0.69 18.63
CA ASP A 177 14.14 -0.26 19.39
C ASP A 177 13.11 -0.93 18.48
N ALA A 178 13.56 -1.96 17.76
CA ALA A 178 12.71 -2.72 16.85
C ALA A 178 11.58 -3.47 17.58
N ALA A 179 11.83 -3.94 18.79
CA ALA A 179 10.85 -4.68 19.57
C ALA A 179 9.70 -3.76 20.05
N GLY A 180 10.05 -2.63 20.66
CA GLY A 180 9.06 -1.64 21.10
C GLY A 180 8.26 -1.05 19.95
N ALA A 181 8.91 -0.71 18.83
CA ALA A 181 8.25 -0.20 17.63
C ALA A 181 7.29 -1.24 17.01
N GLY A 182 7.70 -2.51 16.94
CA GLY A 182 6.87 -3.62 16.47
C GLY A 182 5.61 -3.80 17.32
N VAL A 183 5.75 -3.80 18.67
CA VAL A 183 4.62 -3.90 19.59
C VAL A 183 3.66 -2.71 19.43
N ALA A 184 4.16 -1.48 19.33
CA ALA A 184 3.34 -0.29 19.13
C ALA A 184 2.58 -0.35 17.81
N MET A 185 3.22 -0.78 16.72
CA MET A 185 2.60 -0.97 15.42
C MET A 185 1.55 -2.07 15.43
N ALA A 186 1.84 -3.23 16.02
CA ALA A 186 0.90 -4.34 16.11
C ALA A 186 -0.39 -3.94 16.85
N LEU A 187 -0.26 -3.22 17.97
CA LEU A 187 -1.41 -2.69 18.70
C LEU A 187 -2.24 -1.73 17.85
N HIS A 188 -1.58 -0.83 17.12
CA HIS A 188 -2.25 0.09 16.20
C HIS A 188 -3.05 -0.64 15.12
N LEU A 189 -2.43 -1.62 14.44
CA LEU A 189 -3.08 -2.36 13.37
C LEU A 189 -4.27 -3.19 13.88
N ARG A 190 -4.16 -3.80 15.06
CA ARG A 190 -5.28 -4.50 15.73
C ARG A 190 -6.44 -3.54 16.03
N ASN A 191 -6.17 -2.33 16.49
CA ASN A 191 -7.21 -1.34 16.76
C ASN A 191 -7.94 -0.89 15.49
N VAL A 192 -7.21 -0.74 14.36
CA VAL A 192 -7.81 -0.46 13.05
C VAL A 192 -8.71 -1.61 12.60
N SER A 193 -8.25 -2.87 12.76
CA SER A 193 -9.04 -4.06 12.41
C SER A 193 -10.33 -4.15 13.21
N LYS A 194 -10.25 -4.02 14.55
CA LYS A 194 -11.44 -4.02 15.42
C LYS A 194 -12.46 -2.97 15.03
N TYR A 195 -11.98 -1.78 14.66
CA TYR A 195 -12.84 -0.71 14.17
C TYR A 195 -13.55 -1.11 12.87
N LEU A 196 -12.83 -1.63 11.88
CA LEU A 196 -13.40 -2.10 10.62
C LEU A 196 -14.42 -3.22 10.83
N GLU A 197 -14.12 -4.19 11.67
CA GLU A 197 -15.04 -5.30 11.99
C GLU A 197 -16.31 -4.80 12.68
N SER A 198 -16.20 -3.82 13.59
CA SER A 198 -17.35 -3.23 14.27
C SER A 198 -18.27 -2.49 13.31
N GLU A 199 -17.71 -1.78 12.34
CA GLU A 199 -18.49 -1.04 11.35
C GLU A 199 -19.15 -1.98 10.32
N ASN A 200 -18.47 -3.04 9.90
CA ASN A 200 -19.07 -4.04 9.02
C ASN A 200 -20.28 -4.74 9.67
N ARG A 201 -20.21 -5.05 10.99
CA ARG A 201 -21.36 -5.64 11.71
C ARG A 201 -22.57 -4.72 11.81
N LYS A 202 -22.38 -3.41 11.77
CA LYS A 202 -23.51 -2.45 11.80
C LYS A 202 -24.24 -2.35 10.46
N LYS A 203 -23.58 -2.77 9.37
CA LYS A 203 -24.13 -2.71 8.01
C LYS A 203 -24.73 -4.03 7.53
N ALA A 204 -24.42 -5.14 8.20
CA ALA A 204 -24.99 -6.48 7.95
C ALA A 204 -26.27 -6.65 8.78
#